data_fbd1ebab072e13dde9ad1c90ba08b0dd
#
_entry.id   fbd1ebab072e13dde9ad1c90ba08b0dd
#
_cell.length_a   1.000
_cell.length_b   1.000
_cell.length_c   1.000
_cell.angle_alpha   90.00
_cell.angle_beta   90.00
_cell.angle_gamma   90.00
#
_symmetry.space_group_name_H-M   'P 1'
#
loop_
_entity.id
_entity.type
_entity.pdbx_description
1 polymer ?
#
loop_
_entity_poly.entity_id
_entity_poly.type
_entity_poly.pdbx_seq_one_letter_code
_entity_poly.pdbx_strand_id
1 'polypeptide(L)'
;MNIFKDEKEIINHAVKFIEERTESLKKDVEHCLRKPYAPFPALLYCFSTIELLGALHGGNAAKSGNQPQKYLKNFMHYTKEQMDLLMKIFRHKIVHLAQPSPVIKYNNNYISWHYYHEKHENHLKLVKHNHRVKFLFTKSKYIEYTHEFNISIAGLMEDILKSVNKPQEGYLAQLKNNVGLQKNFKEAYTAIYKDALSQS
;
A
#
# COMPACT_ATOMS: atom_id res chain seq x y z
N MET A 1 -19.43 3.95 22.54
CA MET A 1 -20.49 3.12 21.92
C MET A 1 -19.90 1.79 21.52
N ASN A 2 -20.52 0.68 21.92
CA ASN A 2 -20.05 -0.66 21.55
C ASN A 2 -20.82 -1.10 20.31
N ILE A 3 -20.22 -0.95 19.11
CA ILE A 3 -20.86 -1.25 17.83
C ILE A 3 -20.92 -2.76 17.50
N PHE A 4 -20.20 -3.58 18.26
CA PHE A 4 -20.23 -5.04 18.10
C PHE A 4 -20.63 -5.68 19.41
N LYS A 5 -21.50 -6.67 19.35
CA LYS A 5 -22.04 -7.38 20.52
C LYS A 5 -21.01 -8.32 21.14
N ASP A 6 -20.26 -9.02 20.30
CA ASP A 6 -19.28 -10.04 20.70
C ASP A 6 -18.12 -10.15 19.70
N GLU A 7 -17.14 -10.99 20.00
CA GLU A 7 -15.99 -11.26 19.14
C GLU A 7 -16.37 -11.89 17.79
N LYS A 8 -17.38 -12.75 17.76
CA LYS A 8 -17.84 -13.41 16.54
C LYS A 8 -18.40 -12.39 15.54
N GLU A 9 -19.13 -11.40 16.04
CA GLU A 9 -19.65 -10.29 15.22
C GLU A 9 -18.51 -9.44 14.67
N ILE A 10 -17.48 -9.14 15.49
CA ILE A 10 -16.27 -8.41 15.04
C ILE A 10 -15.59 -9.18 13.90
N ILE A 11 -15.35 -10.48 14.08
CA ILE A 11 -14.67 -11.32 13.08
C ILE A 11 -15.48 -11.36 11.78
N ASN A 12 -16.77 -11.64 11.84
CA ASN A 12 -17.62 -11.75 10.66
C ASN A 12 -17.66 -10.42 9.89
N HIS A 13 -17.80 -9.31 10.61
CA HIS A 13 -17.81 -7.98 10.01
C HIS A 13 -16.46 -7.63 9.40
N ALA A 14 -15.35 -7.91 10.09
CA ALA A 14 -14.02 -7.64 9.60
C ALA A 14 -13.71 -8.43 8.33
N VAL A 15 -14.05 -9.73 8.30
CA VAL A 15 -13.88 -10.57 7.12
C VAL A 15 -14.62 -9.98 5.93
N LYS A 16 -15.93 -9.75 6.08
CA LYS A 16 -16.75 -9.18 5.02
C LYS A 16 -16.23 -7.83 4.53
N PHE A 17 -15.91 -6.92 5.44
CA PHE A 17 -15.42 -5.58 5.12
C PHE A 17 -14.12 -5.63 4.33
N ILE A 18 -13.16 -6.45 4.76
CA ILE A 18 -11.85 -6.55 4.12
C ILE A 18 -11.95 -7.26 2.77
N GLU A 19 -12.77 -8.32 2.66
CA GLU A 19 -13.02 -9.01 1.39
C GLU A 19 -13.64 -8.07 0.35
N GLU A 20 -14.67 -7.31 0.72
CA GLU A 20 -15.30 -6.31 -0.16
C GLU A 20 -14.29 -5.25 -0.62
N ARG A 21 -13.41 -4.76 0.27
CA ARG A 21 -12.39 -3.76 -0.08
C ARG A 21 -11.32 -4.31 -1.01
N THR A 22 -10.87 -5.52 -0.78
CA THR A 22 -9.85 -6.17 -1.63
C THR A 22 -10.42 -6.60 -2.98
N GLU A 23 -11.69 -7.01 -3.03
CA GLU A 23 -12.37 -7.27 -4.29
C GLU A 23 -12.54 -6.01 -5.14
N SER A 24 -12.95 -4.91 -4.51
CA SER A 24 -13.02 -3.60 -5.16
C SER A 24 -11.65 -3.16 -5.67
N LEU A 25 -10.60 -3.26 -4.82
CA LEU A 25 -9.22 -2.97 -5.26
C LEU A 25 -8.86 -3.73 -6.52
N LYS A 26 -9.11 -5.06 -6.54
CA LYS A 26 -8.79 -5.90 -7.69
C LYS A 26 -9.51 -5.42 -8.95
N LYS A 27 -10.82 -5.24 -8.89
CA LYS A 27 -11.63 -4.79 -10.02
C LYS A 27 -11.18 -3.44 -10.57
N ASP A 28 -10.95 -2.47 -9.69
CA ASP A 28 -10.62 -1.10 -10.07
C ASP A 28 -9.19 -1.00 -10.63
N VAL A 29 -8.23 -1.70 -10.01
CA VAL A 29 -6.85 -1.75 -10.53
C VAL A 29 -6.81 -2.46 -11.87
N GLU A 30 -7.47 -3.62 -12.04
CA GLU A 30 -7.57 -4.31 -13.32
C GLU A 30 -8.20 -3.44 -14.40
N HIS A 31 -9.20 -2.61 -14.04
CA HIS A 31 -9.79 -1.64 -14.96
C HIS A 31 -8.78 -0.56 -15.38
N CYS A 32 -8.07 0.02 -14.43
CA CYS A 32 -7.04 1.03 -14.68
C CYS A 32 -5.85 0.51 -15.52
N LEU A 33 -5.62 -0.80 -15.51
CA LEU A 33 -4.56 -1.44 -16.29
C LEU A 33 -4.99 -1.82 -17.72
N ARG A 34 -6.25 -1.58 -18.11
CA ARG A 34 -6.72 -1.70 -19.50
C ARG A 34 -6.51 -0.38 -20.24
N LYS A 35 -6.40 -0.47 -21.58
CA LYS A 35 -6.30 0.76 -22.41
C LYS A 35 -7.59 1.58 -22.39
N PRO A 36 -7.52 2.91 -22.28
CA PRO A 36 -6.32 3.71 -22.01
C PRO A 36 -5.84 3.51 -20.55
N TYR A 37 -4.53 3.33 -20.39
CA TYR A 37 -3.94 3.02 -19.08
C TYR A 37 -4.04 4.21 -18.10
N ALA A 38 -4.37 3.91 -16.84
CA ALA A 38 -4.43 4.88 -15.74
C ALA A 38 -3.54 4.43 -14.55
N PRO A 39 -2.20 4.44 -14.71
CA PRO A 39 -1.28 3.86 -13.72
C PRO A 39 -1.29 4.58 -12.39
N PHE A 40 -1.42 5.90 -12.35
CA PHE A 40 -1.38 6.65 -11.10
C PHE A 40 -2.64 6.47 -10.24
N PRO A 41 -3.86 6.49 -10.79
CA PRO A 41 -5.05 6.05 -10.05
C PRO A 41 -4.93 4.63 -9.49
N ALA A 42 -4.40 3.68 -10.26
CA ALA A 42 -4.17 2.31 -9.79
C ALA A 42 -3.19 2.26 -8.60
N LEU A 43 -2.05 2.96 -8.72
CA LEU A 43 -1.07 3.06 -7.64
C LEU A 43 -1.67 3.75 -6.40
N LEU A 44 -2.41 4.85 -6.59
CA LEU A 44 -3.08 5.55 -5.50
C LEU A 44 -4.01 4.62 -4.74
N TYR A 45 -4.78 3.80 -5.45
CA TYR A 45 -5.70 2.86 -4.80
C TYR A 45 -4.94 1.76 -4.06
N CYS A 46 -3.86 1.20 -4.63
CA CYS A 46 -3.01 0.26 -3.92
C CYS A 46 -2.45 0.85 -2.61
N PHE A 47 -1.91 2.07 -2.66
CA PHE A 47 -1.35 2.71 -1.46
C PHE A 47 -2.44 3.06 -0.43
N SER A 48 -3.59 3.53 -0.86
CA SER A 48 -4.73 3.78 0.04
C SER A 48 -5.21 2.51 0.72
N THR A 49 -5.20 1.37 0.02
CA THR A 49 -5.53 0.06 0.61
C THR A 49 -4.47 -0.39 1.61
N ILE A 50 -3.19 -0.20 1.33
CA ILE A 50 -2.10 -0.48 2.29
C ILE A 50 -2.25 0.40 3.55
N GLU A 51 -2.60 1.67 3.40
CA GLU A 51 -2.88 2.59 4.52
C GLU A 51 -4.04 2.08 5.37
N LEU A 52 -5.15 1.71 4.73
CA LEU A 52 -6.31 1.14 5.42
C LEU A 52 -5.95 -0.13 6.19
N LEU A 53 -5.31 -1.10 5.53
CA LEU A 53 -4.88 -2.35 6.16
C LEU A 53 -3.89 -2.10 7.31
N GLY A 54 -2.98 -1.13 7.14
CA GLY A 54 -2.10 -0.68 8.20
C GLY A 54 -2.84 -0.11 9.40
N ALA A 55 -3.85 0.72 9.17
CA ALA A 55 -4.69 1.28 10.21
C ALA A 55 -5.48 0.20 10.97
N LEU A 56 -6.11 -0.73 10.23
CA LEU A 56 -6.85 -1.86 10.81
C LEU A 56 -5.93 -2.78 11.63
N HIS A 57 -4.72 -3.02 11.15
CA HIS A 57 -3.70 -3.79 11.86
C HIS A 57 -3.20 -3.09 13.13
N GLY A 58 -3.03 -1.78 13.07
CA GLY A 58 -2.46 -0.98 14.15
C GLY A 58 -3.45 -0.46 15.19
N GLY A 59 -4.75 -0.56 14.93
CA GLY A 59 -5.80 -0.10 15.85
C GLY A 59 -6.03 1.40 15.88
N ASN A 60 -5.38 2.17 15.00
CA ASN A 60 -5.49 3.63 15.02
C ASN A 60 -5.56 4.22 13.61
N ALA A 61 -6.77 4.54 13.15
CA ALA A 61 -7.01 5.16 11.86
C ALA A 61 -6.46 6.60 11.74
N ALA A 62 -6.35 7.31 12.85
CA ALA A 62 -5.92 8.73 12.84
C ALA A 62 -4.39 8.90 12.89
N LYS A 63 -3.65 7.90 13.35
CA LYS A 63 -2.18 7.95 13.47
C LYS A 63 -1.54 7.21 12.30
N SER A 64 -1.50 7.82 11.14
CA SER A 64 -0.91 7.26 9.92
C SER A 64 0.62 7.03 9.95
N GLY A 65 1.31 7.27 11.07
CA GLY A 65 2.77 7.20 11.19
C GLY A 65 3.41 5.95 10.58
N ASN A 66 3.75 4.95 11.43
CA ASN A 66 4.46 3.73 10.99
C ASN A 66 3.56 2.51 10.75
N GLN A 67 2.23 2.67 10.78
CA GLN A 67 1.30 1.54 10.67
C GLN A 67 1.33 0.85 9.29
N PRO A 68 1.31 1.58 8.16
CA PRO A 68 1.47 0.96 6.85
C PRO A 68 2.78 0.20 6.72
N GLN A 69 3.89 0.75 7.24
CA GLN A 69 5.18 0.07 7.23
C GLN A 69 5.19 -1.21 8.08
N LYS A 70 4.50 -1.22 9.23
CA LYS A 70 4.32 -2.43 10.03
C LYS A 70 3.54 -3.49 9.28
N TYR A 71 2.48 -3.09 8.58
CA TYR A 71 1.69 -4.00 7.75
C TYR A 71 2.53 -4.58 6.60
N LEU A 72 3.24 -3.72 5.85
CA LEU A 72 4.14 -4.13 4.78
C LEU A 72 5.18 -5.16 5.26
N LYS A 73 5.75 -4.93 6.45
CA LYS A 73 6.73 -5.83 7.05
C LYS A 73 6.11 -7.17 7.47
N ASN A 74 4.97 -7.12 8.17
CA ASN A 74 4.40 -8.29 8.85
C ASN A 74 3.63 -9.22 7.91
N PHE A 75 2.96 -8.67 6.89
CA PHE A 75 2.08 -9.42 6.00
C PHE A 75 2.53 -9.47 4.55
N MET A 76 3.25 -8.46 4.08
CA MET A 76 3.82 -8.46 2.73
C MET A 76 5.30 -8.86 2.72
N HIS A 77 5.93 -8.96 3.91
CA HIS A 77 7.33 -9.37 4.11
C HIS A 77 8.35 -8.52 3.33
N TYR A 78 8.03 -7.23 3.11
CA TYR A 78 8.91 -6.33 2.40
C TYR A 78 10.13 -5.98 3.23
N THR A 79 11.27 -5.89 2.58
CA THR A 79 12.51 -5.43 3.20
C THR A 79 12.43 -3.96 3.60
N LYS A 80 13.30 -3.53 4.51
CA LYS A 80 13.38 -2.12 4.90
C LYS A 80 13.63 -1.21 3.69
N GLU A 81 14.52 -1.60 2.78
CA GLU A 81 14.82 -0.82 1.58
C GLU A 81 13.58 -0.67 0.68
N GLN A 82 12.86 -1.77 0.41
CA GLN A 82 11.63 -1.74 -0.37
C GLN A 82 10.58 -0.80 0.26
N MET A 83 10.36 -0.92 1.57
CA MET A 83 9.42 -0.06 2.29
C MET A 83 9.82 1.41 2.23
N ASP A 84 11.10 1.72 2.48
CA ASP A 84 11.61 3.09 2.46
C ASP A 84 11.46 3.72 1.07
N LEU A 85 11.78 2.98 -0.01
CA LEU A 85 11.67 3.47 -1.39
C LEU A 85 10.20 3.65 -1.80
N LEU A 86 9.33 2.68 -1.48
CA LEU A 86 7.89 2.79 -1.73
C LEU A 86 7.31 4.05 -1.06
N MET A 87 7.63 4.28 0.21
CA MET A 87 7.10 5.42 0.94
C MET A 87 7.64 6.76 0.41
N LYS A 88 8.95 6.84 0.13
CA LYS A 88 9.58 8.09 -0.33
C LYS A 88 9.20 8.46 -1.77
N ILE A 89 9.17 7.50 -2.67
CA ILE A 89 8.91 7.74 -4.10
C ILE A 89 7.42 7.94 -4.35
N PHE A 90 6.59 7.02 -3.84
CA PHE A 90 5.20 6.92 -4.26
C PHE A 90 4.23 7.49 -3.23
N ARG A 91 4.20 6.94 -2.01
CA ARG A 91 3.13 7.21 -1.05
C ARG A 91 2.89 8.70 -0.82
N HIS A 92 3.92 9.42 -0.35
CA HIS A 92 3.74 10.84 0.02
C HIS A 92 3.40 11.72 -1.18
N LYS A 93 3.88 11.39 -2.35
CA LYS A 93 3.73 12.23 -3.54
C LYS A 93 2.48 11.88 -4.33
N ILE A 94 2.15 10.59 -4.48
CA ILE A 94 0.92 10.19 -5.17
C ILE A 94 -0.30 10.66 -4.40
N VAL A 95 -0.34 10.48 -3.08
CA VAL A 95 -1.48 10.89 -2.26
C VAL A 95 -1.72 12.41 -2.28
N HIS A 96 -0.64 13.20 -2.29
CA HIS A 96 -0.77 14.67 -2.20
C HIS A 96 -0.64 15.40 -3.54
N LEU A 97 0.08 14.85 -4.51
CA LEU A 97 0.40 15.53 -5.78
C LEU A 97 -0.04 14.74 -7.02
N ALA A 98 -0.68 13.59 -6.85
CA ALA A 98 -1.06 12.67 -7.92
C ALA A 98 0.12 12.22 -8.81
N GLN A 99 1.35 12.39 -8.35
CA GLN A 99 2.58 12.01 -9.07
C GLN A 99 3.63 11.49 -8.11
N PRO A 100 4.42 10.45 -8.48
CA PRO A 100 5.58 10.02 -7.71
C PRO A 100 6.67 11.10 -7.69
N SER A 101 7.59 11.03 -6.75
CA SER A 101 8.82 11.83 -6.79
C SER A 101 9.69 11.38 -7.96
N PRO A 102 10.03 12.25 -8.93
CA PRO A 102 10.77 11.83 -10.13
C PRO A 102 12.15 11.25 -9.82
N VAL A 103 12.83 11.83 -8.84
CA VAL A 103 14.15 11.36 -8.33
C VAL A 103 14.21 11.63 -6.83
N ILE A 104 14.76 10.70 -6.08
CA ILE A 104 15.03 10.85 -4.64
C ILE A 104 16.51 10.60 -4.33
N LYS A 105 16.99 11.18 -3.22
CA LYS A 105 18.29 10.81 -2.63
C LYS A 105 18.06 9.71 -1.58
N TYR A 106 18.76 8.58 -1.76
CA TYR A 106 18.71 7.44 -0.83
C TYR A 106 20.09 6.77 -0.77
N ASN A 107 20.63 6.58 0.44
CA ASN A 107 21.96 6.00 0.69
C ASN A 107 23.06 6.57 -0.23
N ASN A 108 23.13 7.92 -0.31
CA ASN A 108 24.05 8.69 -1.17
C ASN A 108 23.91 8.49 -2.69
N ASN A 109 22.91 7.74 -3.13
CA ASN A 109 22.58 7.59 -4.54
C ASN A 109 21.34 8.43 -4.91
N TYR A 110 21.29 8.87 -6.16
CA TYR A 110 20.07 9.39 -6.77
C TYR A 110 19.35 8.25 -7.45
N ILE A 111 18.07 8.06 -7.07
CA ILE A 111 17.23 6.94 -7.52
C ILE A 111 16.02 7.52 -8.24
N SER A 112 15.82 7.09 -9.47
CA SER A 112 14.57 7.27 -10.21
C SER A 112 13.69 6.04 -10.06
N TRP A 113 12.60 5.98 -10.79
CA TRP A 113 11.67 4.88 -10.74
C TRP A 113 11.09 4.55 -12.11
N HIS A 114 10.64 3.30 -12.25
CA HIS A 114 9.90 2.83 -13.40
C HIS A 114 8.72 1.99 -12.95
N TYR A 115 7.63 2.00 -13.72
CA TYR A 115 6.48 1.14 -13.45
C TYR A 115 6.13 0.25 -14.64
N TYR A 116 5.67 -0.95 -14.32
CA TYR A 116 5.12 -1.91 -15.27
C TYR A 116 3.63 -2.07 -14.99
N HIS A 117 2.82 -2.14 -16.04
CA HIS A 117 1.38 -2.41 -15.89
C HIS A 117 1.15 -3.84 -15.42
N GLU A 118 1.83 -4.78 -16.04
CA GLU A 118 1.73 -6.22 -15.77
C GLU A 118 2.75 -6.66 -14.70
N LYS A 119 2.65 -7.92 -14.29
CA LYS A 119 3.67 -8.52 -13.42
C LYS A 119 5.02 -8.49 -14.10
N HIS A 120 6.04 -8.17 -13.33
CA HIS A 120 7.40 -8.07 -13.83
C HIS A 120 8.40 -8.62 -12.83
N GLU A 121 9.42 -9.32 -13.31
CA GLU A 121 10.45 -9.94 -12.48
C GLU A 121 11.27 -8.94 -11.64
N ASN A 122 11.32 -7.70 -12.09
CA ASN A 122 11.98 -6.59 -11.37
C ASN A 122 11.07 -5.87 -10.38
N HIS A 123 9.88 -6.41 -10.08
CA HIS A 123 8.99 -5.82 -9.07
C HIS A 123 9.71 -5.62 -7.74
N LEU A 124 9.69 -4.39 -7.21
CA LEU A 124 10.36 -3.95 -5.98
C LEU A 124 11.86 -4.19 -5.96
N LYS A 125 12.51 -4.20 -7.11
CA LYS A 125 13.97 -4.28 -7.22
C LYS A 125 14.56 -2.91 -7.53
N LEU A 126 15.69 -2.64 -6.87
CA LEU A 126 16.56 -1.52 -7.19
C LEU A 126 17.57 -1.98 -8.24
N VAL A 127 17.42 -1.49 -9.47
CA VAL A 127 18.30 -1.84 -10.59
C VAL A 127 19.36 -0.76 -10.76
N LYS A 128 20.62 -1.17 -10.80
CA LYS A 128 21.74 -0.28 -11.10
C LYS A 128 21.97 -0.20 -12.60
N HIS A 129 22.06 1.00 -13.13
CA HIS A 129 22.47 1.23 -14.51
C HIS A 129 24.00 1.18 -14.67
N ASN A 130 24.46 0.66 -15.81
CA ASN A 130 25.90 0.64 -16.14
C ASN A 130 26.45 2.02 -16.52
N HIS A 131 25.59 2.96 -16.81
CA HIS A 131 25.91 4.34 -17.12
C HIS A 131 24.92 5.28 -16.43
N ARG A 132 25.32 6.53 -16.24
CA ARG A 132 24.45 7.54 -15.66
C ARG A 132 23.35 7.90 -16.62
N VAL A 133 22.13 7.91 -16.12
CA VAL A 133 20.94 8.36 -16.85
C VAL A 133 20.61 9.77 -16.41
N LYS A 134 20.28 10.64 -17.36
CA LYS A 134 19.91 12.03 -17.08
C LYS A 134 18.41 12.17 -17.11
N PHE A 135 17.89 12.79 -16.08
CA PHE A 135 16.49 13.18 -16.01
C PHE A 135 16.37 14.70 -16.18
N LEU A 136 15.71 15.13 -17.23
CA LEU A 136 15.52 16.55 -17.50
C LEU A 136 14.42 17.11 -16.60
N PHE A 137 14.82 17.92 -15.64
CA PHE A 137 13.88 18.54 -14.69
C PHE A 137 13.31 19.87 -15.20
N THR A 138 14.16 20.66 -15.88
CA THR A 138 13.80 21.91 -16.56
C THR A 138 14.64 22.05 -17.82
N LYS A 139 14.38 23.07 -18.65
CA LYS A 139 15.15 23.34 -19.88
C LYS A 139 16.66 23.43 -19.66
N SER A 140 17.12 23.79 -18.45
CA SER A 140 18.51 24.02 -18.12
C SER A 140 19.08 23.17 -16.98
N LYS A 141 18.23 22.37 -16.30
CA LYS A 141 18.65 21.57 -15.15
C LYS A 141 18.29 20.11 -15.36
N TYR A 142 19.21 19.25 -15.00
CA TYR A 142 19.00 17.80 -15.01
C TYR A 142 19.63 17.19 -13.75
N ILE A 143 19.08 16.07 -13.31
CA ILE A 143 19.62 15.27 -12.22
C ILE A 143 20.09 13.95 -12.83
N GLU A 144 21.35 13.60 -12.58
CA GLU A 144 21.87 12.29 -12.94
C GLU A 144 21.44 11.28 -11.87
N TYR A 145 20.98 10.12 -12.31
CA TYR A 145 20.71 8.99 -11.43
C TYR A 145 21.33 7.70 -11.97
N THR A 146 21.71 6.83 -11.05
CA THR A 146 22.41 5.58 -11.38
C THR A 146 21.63 4.35 -11.01
N HIS A 147 20.49 4.54 -10.32
CA HIS A 147 19.63 3.46 -9.87
C HIS A 147 18.17 3.76 -10.22
N GLU A 148 17.43 2.72 -10.48
CA GLU A 148 16.00 2.80 -10.78
C GLU A 148 15.26 1.78 -9.93
N PHE A 149 14.27 2.25 -9.18
CA PHE A 149 13.39 1.41 -8.39
C PHE A 149 12.17 1.03 -9.22
N ASN A 150 12.00 -0.26 -9.45
CA ASN A 150 10.96 -0.78 -10.31
C ASN A 150 9.74 -1.21 -9.53
N ILE A 151 8.54 -0.86 -10.01
CA ILE A 151 7.28 -1.29 -9.44
C ILE A 151 6.38 -1.90 -10.53
N SER A 152 5.88 -3.10 -10.30
CA SER A 152 4.79 -3.68 -11.08
C SER A 152 3.48 -3.37 -10.38
N ILE A 153 2.54 -2.71 -11.06
CA ILE A 153 1.25 -2.33 -10.49
C ILE A 153 0.41 -3.59 -10.23
N ALA A 154 0.35 -4.50 -11.20
CA ALA A 154 -0.31 -5.79 -11.02
C ALA A 154 0.36 -6.63 -9.92
N GLY A 155 1.71 -6.57 -9.82
CA GLY A 155 2.47 -7.23 -8.75
C GLY A 155 2.12 -6.69 -7.38
N LEU A 156 2.07 -5.36 -7.22
CA LEU A 156 1.70 -4.72 -5.95
C LEU A 156 0.27 -5.08 -5.52
N MET A 157 -0.68 -5.04 -6.46
CA MET A 157 -2.05 -5.47 -6.20
C MET A 157 -2.09 -6.92 -5.70
N GLU A 158 -1.39 -7.83 -6.38
CA GLU A 158 -1.34 -9.23 -5.94
C GLU A 158 -0.71 -9.42 -4.57
N ASP A 159 0.36 -8.70 -4.27
CA ASP A 159 0.99 -8.76 -2.97
C ASP A 159 0.03 -8.32 -1.87
N ILE A 160 -0.79 -7.28 -2.12
CA ILE A 160 -1.86 -6.87 -1.22
C ILE A 160 -2.88 -8.01 -1.06
N LEU A 161 -3.39 -8.58 -2.16
CA LEU A 161 -4.37 -9.67 -2.10
C LEU A 161 -3.82 -10.90 -1.37
N LYS A 162 -2.57 -11.27 -1.61
CA LYS A 162 -1.89 -12.37 -0.92
C LYS A 162 -1.72 -12.08 0.57
N SER A 163 -1.33 -10.86 0.93
CA SER A 163 -1.13 -10.46 2.33
C SER A 163 -2.42 -10.57 3.16
N VAL A 164 -3.57 -10.43 2.52
CA VAL A 164 -4.89 -10.56 3.16
C VAL A 164 -5.34 -12.02 3.20
N ASN A 165 -5.23 -12.75 2.07
CA ASN A 165 -5.92 -14.02 1.87
C ASN A 165 -5.03 -15.28 2.05
N LYS A 166 -3.71 -15.12 2.29
CA LYS A 166 -2.82 -16.28 2.43
C LYS A 166 -3.29 -17.19 3.57
N PRO A 167 -3.50 -18.50 3.32
CA PRO A 167 -3.90 -19.43 4.35
C PRO A 167 -2.91 -19.40 5.53
N GLN A 168 -3.44 -19.35 6.76
CA GLN A 168 -2.70 -19.32 8.04
C GLN A 168 -1.87 -18.05 8.31
N GLU A 169 -1.26 -17.43 7.32
CA GLU A 169 -0.33 -16.29 7.49
C GLU A 169 -0.96 -14.95 7.10
N GLY A 170 -1.99 -14.94 6.27
CA GLY A 170 -2.67 -13.71 5.82
C GLY A 170 -3.42 -13.02 6.95
N TYR A 171 -3.66 -11.73 6.76
CA TYR A 171 -4.28 -10.89 7.76
C TYR A 171 -5.63 -11.43 8.25
N LEU A 172 -6.48 -11.92 7.34
CA LEU A 172 -7.79 -12.51 7.72
C LEU A 172 -7.64 -13.79 8.55
N ALA A 173 -6.68 -14.65 8.22
CA ALA A 173 -6.42 -15.86 8.98
C ALA A 173 -5.91 -15.53 10.39
N GLN A 174 -5.00 -14.58 10.51
CA GLN A 174 -4.48 -14.16 11.80
C GLN A 174 -5.54 -13.43 12.63
N LEU A 175 -6.35 -12.57 12.02
CA LEU A 175 -7.42 -11.83 12.70
C LEU A 175 -8.43 -12.78 13.37
N LYS A 176 -8.77 -13.90 12.73
CA LYS A 176 -9.70 -14.91 13.29
C LYS A 176 -9.18 -15.53 14.60
N ASN A 177 -7.88 -15.58 14.80
CA ASN A 177 -7.24 -16.27 15.92
C ASN A 177 -6.50 -15.32 16.88
N ASN A 178 -6.56 -14.01 16.69
CA ASN A 178 -5.80 -13.04 17.48
C ASN A 178 -6.68 -11.92 18.03
N VAL A 179 -6.99 -12.01 19.32
CA VAL A 179 -7.81 -11.02 20.04
C VAL A 179 -7.25 -9.60 19.95
N GLY A 180 -5.91 -9.45 19.93
CA GLY A 180 -5.26 -8.16 19.75
C GLY A 180 -5.56 -7.54 18.39
N LEU A 181 -5.54 -8.33 17.31
CA LEU A 181 -5.92 -7.85 15.98
C LEU A 181 -7.40 -7.52 15.86
N GLN A 182 -8.26 -8.30 16.51
CA GLN A 182 -9.71 -8.02 16.58
C GLN A 182 -9.99 -6.69 17.29
N LYS A 183 -9.30 -6.44 18.40
CA LYS A 183 -9.37 -5.16 19.12
C LYS A 183 -8.89 -4.01 18.24
N ASN A 184 -7.74 -4.16 17.58
CA ASN A 184 -7.19 -3.17 16.68
C ASN A 184 -8.14 -2.86 15.52
N PHE A 185 -8.71 -3.90 14.90
CA PHE A 185 -9.72 -3.73 13.85
C PHE A 185 -10.90 -2.90 14.35
N LYS A 186 -11.48 -3.29 15.51
CA LYS A 186 -12.61 -2.58 16.11
C LYS A 186 -12.30 -1.10 16.37
N GLU A 187 -11.15 -0.81 16.95
CA GLU A 187 -10.73 0.57 17.24
C GLU A 187 -10.59 1.40 15.95
N ALA A 188 -9.89 0.87 14.96
CA ALA A 188 -9.68 1.55 13.68
C ALA A 188 -10.99 1.73 12.91
N TYR A 189 -11.82 0.68 12.83
CA TYR A 189 -13.12 0.74 12.18
C TYR A 189 -14.03 1.77 12.82
N THR A 190 -14.12 1.78 14.15
CA THR A 190 -14.91 2.77 14.89
C THR A 190 -14.42 4.20 14.63
N ALA A 191 -13.09 4.41 14.56
CA ALA A 191 -12.52 5.72 14.28
C ALA A 191 -12.82 6.20 12.85
N ILE A 192 -12.77 5.31 11.85
CA ILE A 192 -13.09 5.63 10.45
C ILE A 192 -14.56 6.05 10.29
N TYR A 193 -15.47 5.39 10.98
CA TYR A 193 -16.92 5.60 10.84
C TYR A 193 -17.54 6.37 12.01
N LYS A 194 -16.73 7.05 12.83
CA LYS A 194 -17.18 7.74 14.04
C LYS A 194 -18.39 8.66 13.80
N ASP A 195 -18.31 9.49 12.78
CA ASP A 195 -19.36 10.48 12.51
C ASP A 195 -20.66 9.82 12.02
N ALA A 196 -20.56 8.76 11.23
CA ALA A 196 -21.74 7.99 10.82
C ALA A 196 -22.38 7.23 11.97
N LEU A 197 -21.55 6.64 12.86
CA LEU A 197 -22.02 5.88 14.02
C LEU A 197 -22.61 6.76 15.14
N SER A 198 -22.28 8.06 15.17
CA SER A 198 -22.86 9.01 16.14
C SER A 198 -24.28 9.45 15.79
N GLN A 199 -24.76 9.17 14.57
CA GLN A 199 -26.09 9.52 14.09
C GLN A 199 -27.09 8.36 14.17
N SER A 200 -26.62 7.16 14.50
CA SER A 200 -27.43 5.95 14.69
C SER A 200 -27.67 5.67 16.18
#